data_1f8c8e6d2435f76843986ddc67ab500f
#
_entry.id   1f8c8e6d2435f76843986ddc67ab500f
#
_cell.length_a   1.000
_cell.length_b   1.000
_cell.length_c   1.000
_cell.angle_alpha   90.00
_cell.angle_beta   90.00
_cell.angle_gamma   90.00
#
_symmetry.space_group_name_H-M   'P 1'
#
loop_
_entity.id
_entity.type
_entity.pdbx_description
1 polymer ?
#
loop_
_entity_poly.entity_id
_entity_poly.type
_entity_poly.pdbx_seq_one_letter_code
_entity_poly.pdbx_strand_id
1 'polypeptide(L)'
;MAAFTTAGLTIPNQIIDPWLGKVKYGSTIATLSGATPMKFGNGTSMTFTIGEAEYVGEGANKGPSTVTPTTKTVKPFKFHKTVRWTEEVMFADEDHKLEVVSQVLDQIQPALSRALDFGVFHGINPTGGAAVSAMTEKLSDTTNSVEIGASDKPYANLDAADALVLADGFVPADIALDPAWASQWGALRNATSEQKLYPDLSYATAPAGRLENHNSSVSNTVGAVGVAASATNVKAFVGDFSGIRWGIQKAIGLEVIQFGDPDGQGDLKRNNQVAFRAEVIYGWGIADLNAFAKIIDAA
;
A
#
# COMPACT_ATOMS: atom_id res chain seq x y z
N MET A 1 -23.74 9.73 -42.12
CA MET A 1 -23.56 8.60 -41.22
C MET A 1 -23.46 9.20 -39.82
N ALA A 2 -24.38 8.86 -38.94
CA ALA A 2 -24.27 9.29 -37.53
C ALA A 2 -23.06 8.60 -36.89
N ALA A 3 -22.16 9.37 -36.31
CA ALA A 3 -21.06 8.83 -35.51
C ALA A 3 -21.69 7.99 -34.40
N PHE A 4 -21.16 6.81 -34.18
CA PHE A 4 -21.50 5.99 -33.03
C PHE A 4 -21.04 6.75 -31.79
N THR A 5 -21.99 7.35 -31.09
CA THR A 5 -21.74 8.10 -29.89
C THR A 5 -21.63 7.12 -28.72
N THR A 6 -20.82 7.44 -27.73
CA THR A 6 -20.61 6.73 -26.46
C THR A 6 -21.88 6.35 -25.68
N ALA A 7 -23.09 6.67 -26.21
CA ALA A 7 -24.37 6.30 -25.64
C ALA A 7 -24.66 4.79 -25.65
N GLY A 8 -23.88 3.98 -26.40
CA GLY A 8 -23.99 2.52 -26.41
C GLY A 8 -23.00 1.81 -25.47
N LEU A 9 -21.94 2.49 -25.06
CA LEU A 9 -21.05 2.02 -24.00
C LEU A 9 -21.51 2.65 -22.68
N THR A 10 -22.41 1.99 -22.03
CA THR A 10 -22.74 2.32 -20.64
C THR A 10 -21.54 1.97 -19.78
N ILE A 11 -20.52 2.84 -19.78
CA ILE A 11 -19.55 2.85 -18.70
C ILE A 11 -20.32 3.48 -17.54
N PRO A 12 -20.74 2.71 -16.53
CA PRO A 12 -21.59 3.26 -15.48
C PRO A 12 -20.79 4.33 -14.75
N ASN A 13 -21.36 5.51 -14.55
CA ASN A 13 -20.83 6.53 -13.64
C ASN A 13 -20.70 6.02 -12.18
N GLN A 14 -21.20 4.81 -11.92
CA GLN A 14 -21.16 4.10 -10.63
C GLN A 14 -19.88 3.28 -10.42
N ILE A 15 -18.93 3.24 -11.37
CA ILE A 15 -17.66 2.49 -11.20
C ILE A 15 -16.78 3.10 -10.09
N ILE A 16 -16.93 4.38 -9.77
CA ILE A 16 -16.07 5.02 -8.77
C ILE A 16 -16.28 4.40 -7.38
N ASP A 17 -17.49 4.13 -6.93
CA ASP A 17 -17.76 3.56 -5.60
C ASP A 17 -17.29 2.09 -5.47
N PRO A 18 -17.66 1.16 -6.36
CA PRO A 18 -17.12 -0.19 -6.35
C PRO A 18 -15.61 -0.23 -6.63
N TRP A 19 -15.11 0.70 -7.48
CA TRP A 19 -13.71 0.77 -7.81
C TRP A 19 -12.85 1.22 -6.61
N LEU A 20 -13.27 2.25 -5.89
CA LEU A 20 -12.63 2.69 -4.64
C LEU A 20 -12.67 1.60 -3.57
N GLY A 21 -13.77 0.86 -3.45
CA GLY A 21 -13.87 -0.28 -2.56
C GLY A 21 -12.85 -1.38 -2.89
N LYS A 22 -12.71 -1.73 -4.18
CA LYS A 22 -11.75 -2.74 -4.64
C LYS A 22 -10.30 -2.29 -4.50
N VAL A 23 -9.97 -1.01 -4.75
CA VAL A 23 -8.64 -0.45 -4.50
C VAL A 23 -8.20 -0.69 -3.05
N LYS A 24 -9.12 -0.55 -2.11
CA LYS A 24 -8.87 -0.80 -0.69
C LYS A 24 -8.46 -2.26 -0.41
N TYR A 25 -9.02 -3.22 -1.12
CA TYR A 25 -8.76 -4.66 -0.89
C TYR A 25 -7.47 -5.17 -1.55
N GLY A 26 -6.86 -4.43 -2.47
CA GLY A 26 -5.63 -4.84 -3.15
C GLY A 26 -4.33 -4.36 -2.48
N SER A 27 -4.42 -3.55 -1.42
CA SER A 27 -3.27 -2.97 -0.72
C SER A 27 -3.19 -3.45 0.73
N THR A 28 -1.99 -3.85 1.15
CA THR A 28 -1.68 -4.19 2.54
C THR A 28 -1.84 -2.97 3.45
N ILE A 29 -1.35 -1.80 3.01
CA ILE A 29 -1.52 -0.53 3.73
C ILE A 29 -3.00 -0.21 3.91
N ALA A 30 -3.80 -0.36 2.86
CA ALA A 30 -5.24 -0.09 2.95
C ALA A 30 -5.99 -1.10 3.83
N THR A 31 -5.46 -2.29 4.01
CA THR A 31 -6.04 -3.32 4.88
C THR A 31 -5.73 -3.09 6.34
N LEU A 32 -4.49 -2.72 6.67
CA LEU A 32 -4.02 -2.56 8.05
C LEU A 32 -4.23 -1.13 8.57
N SER A 33 -4.27 -0.11 7.70
CA SER A 33 -4.50 1.28 8.09
C SER A 33 -5.77 1.84 7.49
N GLY A 34 -6.41 2.78 8.20
CA GLY A 34 -7.62 3.46 7.75
C GLY A 34 -7.33 4.55 6.73
N ALA A 35 -8.15 4.62 5.68
CA ALA A 35 -8.10 5.74 4.74
C ALA A 35 -8.61 7.03 5.40
N THR A 36 -7.92 8.14 5.16
CA THR A 36 -8.31 9.47 5.63
C THR A 36 -8.76 10.31 4.44
N PRO A 37 -9.94 10.95 4.49
CA PRO A 37 -10.35 11.86 3.44
C PRO A 37 -9.33 13.00 3.27
N MET A 38 -8.82 13.19 2.05
CA MET A 38 -7.83 14.22 1.73
C MET A 38 -8.30 15.09 0.58
N LYS A 39 -8.04 16.38 0.67
CA LYS A 39 -8.21 17.29 -0.48
C LYS A 39 -6.98 17.23 -1.37
N PHE A 40 -7.17 17.52 -2.65
CA PHE A 40 -6.07 17.59 -3.60
C PHE A 40 -5.07 18.69 -3.22
N GLY A 41 -3.80 18.33 -3.23
CA GLY A 41 -2.68 19.22 -2.89
C GLY A 41 -1.86 18.72 -1.71
N ASN A 42 -0.88 19.51 -1.30
CA ASN A 42 -0.09 19.21 -0.12
C ASN A 42 -0.96 19.38 1.14
N GLY A 43 -0.98 18.34 1.96
CA GLY A 43 -1.60 18.36 3.27
C GLY A 43 -0.55 18.51 4.36
N THR A 44 -0.93 19.13 5.47
CA THR A 44 -0.07 19.24 6.64
C THR A 44 -0.78 18.60 7.81
N SER A 45 -0.13 17.63 8.45
CA SER A 45 -0.57 17.06 9.73
C SER A 45 0.33 17.63 10.84
N MET A 46 -0.26 18.07 11.93
CA MET A 46 0.45 18.53 13.11
C MET A 46 0.33 17.50 14.22
N THR A 47 1.45 17.11 14.80
CA THR A 47 1.52 16.34 16.03
C THR A 47 2.11 17.25 17.12
N PHE A 48 1.65 17.05 18.35
CA PHE A 48 2.12 17.81 19.49
C PHE A 48 2.74 16.85 20.50
N THR A 49 3.95 17.16 20.91
CA THR A 49 4.61 16.41 22.02
C THR A 49 4.54 17.26 23.27
N ILE A 50 4.03 16.68 24.34
CA ILE A 50 3.94 17.28 25.66
C ILE A 50 4.82 16.41 26.57
N GLY A 51 5.67 17.05 27.40
CA GLY A 51 6.50 16.35 28.37
C GLY A 51 5.66 15.69 29.47
N GLU A 52 6.32 14.89 30.30
CA GLU A 52 5.71 14.26 31.46
C GLU A 52 5.13 15.27 32.46
N ALA A 53 4.15 14.80 33.25
CA ALA A 53 3.54 15.62 34.30
C ALA A 53 4.52 15.86 35.45
N GLU A 54 4.61 17.10 35.92
CA GLU A 54 5.42 17.48 37.06
C GLU A 54 4.66 17.27 38.39
N TYR A 55 5.33 16.64 39.36
CA TYR A 55 4.79 16.60 40.71
C TYR A 55 4.99 17.95 41.39
N VAL A 56 3.91 18.49 41.93
CA VAL A 56 3.95 19.76 42.69
C VAL A 56 3.50 19.49 44.13
N GLY A 57 4.37 19.80 45.07
CA GLY A 57 4.05 19.71 46.52
C GLY A 57 3.04 20.77 46.97
N GLU A 58 2.48 20.57 48.15
CA GLU A 58 1.53 21.50 48.77
C GLU A 58 2.13 22.91 48.90
N GLY A 59 1.48 23.92 48.36
CA GLY A 59 1.96 25.33 48.37
C GLY A 59 3.08 25.68 47.39
N ALA A 60 3.53 24.71 46.56
CA ALA A 60 4.53 24.97 45.54
C ALA A 60 3.92 25.59 44.25
N ASN A 61 4.73 26.36 43.53
CA ASN A 61 4.31 26.98 42.28
C ASN A 61 4.29 25.96 41.13
N LYS A 62 3.27 26.02 40.28
CA LYS A 62 3.16 25.21 39.07
C LYS A 62 3.91 25.87 37.92
N GLY A 63 4.94 25.16 37.42
CA GLY A 63 5.72 25.62 36.26
C GLY A 63 4.93 25.57 34.93
N PRO A 64 5.34 26.37 33.93
CA PRO A 64 4.75 26.29 32.60
C PRO A 64 5.25 25.04 31.85
N SER A 65 4.34 24.34 31.18
CA SER A 65 4.70 23.23 30.26
C SER A 65 4.88 23.76 28.84
N THR A 66 5.87 23.21 28.14
CA THR A 66 6.14 23.53 26.74
C THR A 66 5.49 22.47 25.83
N VAL A 67 4.82 22.93 24.80
CA VAL A 67 4.28 22.05 23.74
C VAL A 67 5.12 22.23 22.50
N THR A 68 5.68 21.14 22.00
CA THR A 68 6.49 21.18 20.77
C THR A 68 5.66 20.63 19.60
N PRO A 69 5.30 21.50 18.63
CA PRO A 69 4.60 21.06 17.42
C PRO A 69 5.59 20.41 16.43
N THR A 70 5.24 19.26 15.89
CA THR A 70 5.94 18.64 14.77
C THR A 70 4.99 18.58 13.57
N THR A 71 5.47 19.03 12.42
CA THR A 71 4.69 19.11 11.18
C THR A 71 5.16 18.03 10.22
N LYS A 72 4.22 17.22 9.72
CA LYS A 72 4.45 16.26 8.64
C LYS A 72 3.68 16.72 7.41
N THR A 73 4.34 16.72 6.27
CA THR A 73 3.73 17.14 4.99
C THR A 73 3.39 15.90 4.16
N VAL A 74 2.12 15.80 3.82
CA VAL A 74 1.61 14.78 2.89
C VAL A 74 1.64 15.38 1.48
N LYS A 75 2.29 14.70 0.54
CA LYS A 75 2.38 15.14 -0.86
C LYS A 75 1.50 14.28 -1.76
N PRO A 76 0.93 14.84 -2.85
CA PRO A 76 0.19 14.06 -3.83
C PRO A 76 1.13 13.29 -4.76
N PHE A 77 0.86 11.99 -4.95
CA PHE A 77 1.56 11.14 -5.90
C PHE A 77 0.55 10.53 -6.88
N LYS A 78 0.78 10.78 -8.16
CA LYS A 78 -0.10 10.28 -9.23
C LYS A 78 0.41 8.96 -9.77
N PHE A 79 -0.49 7.99 -9.82
CA PHE A 79 -0.27 6.70 -10.48
C PHE A 79 -1.31 6.51 -11.58
N HIS A 80 -0.88 5.95 -12.70
CA HIS A 80 -1.77 5.64 -13.81
C HIS A 80 -1.43 4.30 -14.43
N LYS A 81 -2.42 3.72 -15.08
CA LYS A 81 -2.24 2.57 -15.97
C LYS A 81 -2.98 2.85 -17.26
N THR A 82 -2.27 2.78 -18.38
CA THR A 82 -2.83 2.92 -19.71
C THR A 82 -2.72 1.57 -20.42
N VAL A 83 -3.79 1.12 -21.04
CA VAL A 83 -3.85 -0.10 -21.85
C VAL A 83 -4.38 0.29 -23.22
N ARG A 84 -3.73 -0.18 -24.27
CA ARG A 84 -4.10 0.10 -25.67
C ARG A 84 -4.46 -1.22 -26.34
N TRP A 85 -5.51 -1.19 -27.17
CA TRP A 85 -5.89 -2.29 -28.04
C TRP A 85 -6.50 -1.79 -29.36
N THR A 86 -6.70 -2.68 -30.31
CA THR A 86 -7.27 -2.36 -31.60
C THR A 86 -8.79 -2.26 -31.52
N GLU A 87 -9.41 -1.48 -32.42
CA GLU A 87 -10.86 -1.37 -32.50
C GLU A 87 -11.49 -2.75 -32.78
N GLU A 88 -10.80 -3.63 -33.50
CA GLU A 88 -11.28 -4.99 -33.83
C GLU A 88 -11.48 -5.84 -32.53
N VAL A 89 -10.69 -5.65 -31.51
CA VAL A 89 -10.89 -6.32 -30.22
C VAL A 89 -12.18 -5.84 -29.56
N MET A 90 -12.51 -4.55 -29.71
CA MET A 90 -13.77 -4.00 -29.20
C MET A 90 -14.98 -4.59 -29.93
N PHE A 91 -14.90 -4.73 -31.25
CA PHE A 91 -15.96 -5.35 -32.03
C PHE A 91 -16.15 -6.82 -31.72
N ALA A 92 -15.02 -7.54 -31.52
CA ALA A 92 -15.08 -8.95 -31.12
C ALA A 92 -15.66 -9.12 -29.70
N ASP A 93 -15.37 -8.19 -28.80
CA ASP A 93 -15.92 -8.20 -27.45
C ASP A 93 -17.44 -7.96 -27.46
N GLU A 94 -17.90 -7.01 -28.25
CA GLU A 94 -19.32 -6.69 -28.42
C GLU A 94 -20.10 -7.85 -29.06
N ASP A 95 -19.59 -8.41 -30.17
CA ASP A 95 -20.25 -9.48 -30.92
C ASP A 95 -20.27 -10.82 -30.16
N HIS A 96 -19.20 -11.14 -29.46
CA HIS A 96 -19.03 -12.43 -28.79
C HIS A 96 -19.20 -12.39 -27.27
N LYS A 97 -19.45 -11.22 -26.66
CA LYS A 97 -19.59 -11.00 -25.22
C LYS A 97 -18.41 -11.60 -24.41
N LEU A 98 -17.20 -11.34 -24.87
CA LEU A 98 -15.97 -11.87 -24.28
C LEU A 98 -15.60 -11.21 -22.94
N GLU A 99 -16.26 -10.10 -22.61
CA GLU A 99 -16.04 -9.31 -21.38
C GLU A 99 -14.56 -8.87 -21.18
N VAL A 100 -13.82 -8.71 -22.29
CA VAL A 100 -12.40 -8.35 -22.27
C VAL A 100 -12.18 -7.03 -21.55
N VAL A 101 -13.05 -6.05 -21.81
CA VAL A 101 -12.99 -4.73 -21.16
C VAL A 101 -13.14 -4.87 -19.64
N SER A 102 -14.10 -5.67 -19.19
CA SER A 102 -14.33 -5.94 -17.77
C SER A 102 -13.13 -6.64 -17.13
N GLN A 103 -12.59 -7.66 -17.78
CA GLN A 103 -11.42 -8.41 -17.28
C GLN A 103 -10.18 -7.53 -17.15
N VAL A 104 -9.94 -6.63 -18.10
CA VAL A 104 -8.81 -5.69 -18.02
C VAL A 104 -9.01 -4.67 -16.91
N LEU A 105 -10.23 -4.17 -16.72
CA LEU A 105 -10.56 -3.30 -15.61
C LEU A 105 -10.27 -3.97 -14.26
N ASP A 106 -10.65 -5.23 -14.13
CA ASP A 106 -10.43 -6.02 -12.92
C ASP A 106 -8.93 -6.21 -12.62
N GLN A 107 -8.06 -6.17 -13.64
CA GLN A 107 -6.61 -6.21 -13.45
C GLN A 107 -5.96 -4.83 -13.18
N ILE A 108 -6.54 -3.76 -13.71
CA ILE A 108 -6.02 -2.39 -13.46
C ILE A 108 -6.19 -1.99 -11.99
N GLN A 109 -7.29 -2.36 -11.38
CA GLN A 109 -7.60 -2.01 -9.99
C GLN A 109 -6.54 -2.51 -8.99
N PRO A 110 -6.17 -3.80 -8.96
CA PRO A 110 -5.10 -4.29 -8.09
C PRO A 110 -3.76 -3.61 -8.37
N ALA A 111 -3.45 -3.31 -9.64
CA ALA A 111 -2.20 -2.64 -10.00
C ALA A 111 -2.10 -1.23 -9.41
N LEU A 112 -3.18 -0.45 -9.45
CA LEU A 112 -3.22 0.89 -8.86
C LEU A 112 -3.24 0.84 -7.33
N SER A 113 -3.95 -0.12 -6.74
CA SER A 113 -3.98 -0.36 -5.31
C SER A 113 -2.58 -0.68 -4.75
N ARG A 114 -1.87 -1.60 -5.41
CA ARG A 114 -0.49 -1.97 -5.03
C ARG A 114 0.51 -0.83 -5.20
N ALA A 115 0.21 0.15 -6.06
CA ALA A 115 1.06 1.33 -6.21
C ALA A 115 1.16 2.15 -4.92
N LEU A 116 0.11 2.19 -4.09
CA LEU A 116 0.14 2.78 -2.76
C LEU A 116 1.17 2.06 -1.88
N ASP A 117 1.13 0.74 -1.84
CA ASP A 117 2.06 -0.06 -1.04
C ASP A 117 3.52 0.18 -1.44
N PHE A 118 3.83 0.13 -2.75
CA PHE A 118 5.18 0.38 -3.24
C PHE A 118 5.68 1.78 -2.89
N GLY A 119 4.79 2.78 -2.88
CA GLY A 119 5.10 4.14 -2.44
C GLY A 119 5.38 4.20 -0.94
N VAL A 120 4.48 3.67 -0.11
CA VAL A 120 4.57 3.75 1.36
C VAL A 120 5.69 2.86 1.91
N PHE A 121 5.87 1.64 1.41
CA PHE A 121 6.92 0.74 1.89
C PHE A 121 8.31 1.16 1.42
N HIS A 122 8.47 1.44 0.13
CA HIS A 122 9.80 1.55 -0.49
C HIS A 122 10.06 2.87 -1.22
N GLY A 123 9.03 3.67 -1.52
CA GLY A 123 9.19 4.91 -2.30
C GLY A 123 9.65 4.66 -3.73
N ILE A 124 9.19 3.57 -4.36
CA ILE A 124 9.59 3.15 -5.71
C ILE A 124 8.47 3.29 -6.74
N ASN A 125 8.86 3.46 -8.01
CA ASN A 125 7.93 3.38 -9.13
C ASN A 125 7.60 1.92 -9.45
N PRO A 126 6.34 1.49 -9.38
CA PRO A 126 5.95 0.09 -9.60
C PRO A 126 6.31 -0.48 -10.97
N THR A 127 6.42 0.35 -12.00
CA THR A 127 6.71 -0.09 -13.37
C THR A 127 8.21 -0.31 -13.62
N GLY A 128 9.05 0.56 -13.05
CA GLY A 128 10.49 0.48 -13.29
C GLY A 128 11.32 0.08 -12.07
N GLY A 129 10.68 -0.02 -10.91
CA GLY A 129 11.34 -0.39 -9.65
C GLY A 129 12.34 0.62 -9.11
N ALA A 130 12.53 1.73 -9.80
CA ALA A 130 13.46 2.78 -9.39
C ALA A 130 12.90 3.61 -8.24
N ALA A 131 13.78 4.03 -7.34
CA ALA A 131 13.42 4.94 -6.26
C ALA A 131 12.95 6.29 -6.80
N VAL A 132 11.88 6.82 -6.22
CA VAL A 132 11.33 8.14 -6.54
C VAL A 132 11.77 9.12 -5.47
N SER A 133 12.67 10.03 -5.79
CA SER A 133 13.27 10.99 -4.84
C SER A 133 12.24 11.88 -4.14
N ALA A 134 11.09 12.11 -4.76
CA ALA A 134 10.00 12.90 -4.17
C ALA A 134 9.25 12.15 -3.04
N MET A 135 9.32 10.80 -3.00
CA MET A 135 8.70 9.94 -1.99
C MET A 135 9.64 9.80 -0.78
N THR A 136 9.66 10.83 0.04
CA THR A 136 10.55 10.91 1.22
C THR A 136 10.00 10.21 2.44
N GLU A 137 8.70 9.95 2.49
CA GLU A 137 8.01 9.27 3.60
C GLU A 137 7.79 7.79 3.21
N LYS A 138 8.66 6.90 3.69
CA LYS A 138 8.60 5.46 3.40
C LYS A 138 9.05 4.63 4.59
N LEU A 139 8.44 3.48 4.81
CA LEU A 139 8.73 2.61 5.94
C LEU A 139 10.12 1.97 5.89
N SER A 140 10.68 1.78 4.70
CA SER A 140 12.04 1.25 4.55
C SER A 140 13.12 2.12 5.21
N ASP A 141 12.82 3.39 5.51
CA ASP A 141 13.74 4.31 6.19
C ASP A 141 13.75 4.16 7.72
N THR A 142 12.90 3.28 8.30
CA THR A 142 12.98 2.98 9.74
C THR A 142 14.36 2.46 10.09
N THR A 143 14.89 2.92 11.24
CA THR A 143 16.16 2.46 11.81
C THR A 143 16.01 1.13 12.53
N ASN A 144 14.79 0.80 12.99
CA ASN A 144 14.49 -0.47 13.64
C ASN A 144 14.53 -1.60 12.61
N SER A 145 15.56 -2.41 12.69
CA SER A 145 15.81 -3.48 11.72
C SER A 145 16.26 -4.74 12.43
N VAL A 146 15.62 -5.85 12.08
CA VAL A 146 16.02 -7.20 12.53
C VAL A 146 16.46 -7.99 11.31
N GLU A 147 17.66 -8.56 11.36
CA GLU A 147 18.19 -9.44 10.34
C GLU A 147 17.88 -10.90 10.67
N ILE A 148 17.35 -11.64 9.72
CA ILE A 148 17.04 -13.06 9.88
C ILE A 148 18.34 -13.85 9.85
N GLY A 149 18.69 -14.50 10.96
CA GLY A 149 19.83 -15.42 11.02
C GLY A 149 19.50 -16.78 10.39
N ALA A 150 20.53 -17.46 9.86
CA ALA A 150 20.38 -18.71 9.13
C ALA A 150 19.67 -19.85 9.92
N SER A 151 19.68 -19.79 11.24
CA SER A 151 19.05 -20.78 12.13
C SER A 151 17.84 -20.24 12.91
N ASP A 152 17.46 -19.00 12.65
CA ASP A 152 16.41 -18.34 13.41
C ASP A 152 15.03 -18.93 13.09
N LYS A 153 14.19 -18.94 14.10
CA LYS A 153 12.78 -19.24 13.92
C LYS A 153 12.02 -17.94 13.65
N PRO A 154 11.02 -17.95 12.78
CA PRO A 154 10.26 -16.74 12.45
C PRO A 154 9.74 -15.97 13.67
N TYR A 155 9.29 -16.66 14.71
CA TYR A 155 8.78 -16.05 15.93
C TYR A 155 9.87 -15.29 16.71
N ALA A 156 11.12 -15.77 16.72
CA ALA A 156 12.20 -15.09 17.43
C ALA A 156 12.55 -13.73 16.75
N ASN A 157 12.46 -13.68 15.41
CA ASN A 157 12.67 -12.43 14.67
C ASN A 157 11.49 -11.46 14.89
N LEU A 158 10.26 -11.99 15.03
CA LEU A 158 9.10 -11.17 15.35
C LEU A 158 9.22 -10.58 16.76
N ASP A 159 9.53 -11.41 17.76
CA ASP A 159 9.76 -10.96 19.14
C ASP A 159 10.84 -9.87 19.23
N ALA A 160 11.91 -10.02 18.45
CA ALA A 160 12.98 -9.01 18.39
C ALA A 160 12.50 -7.70 17.75
N ALA A 161 11.68 -7.77 16.71
CA ALA A 161 11.09 -6.59 16.07
C ALA A 161 10.11 -5.88 17.00
N ASP A 162 9.26 -6.64 17.69
CA ASP A 162 8.35 -6.11 18.70
C ASP A 162 9.10 -5.41 19.85
N ALA A 163 10.20 -6.01 20.31
CA ALA A 163 11.02 -5.42 21.36
C ALA A 163 11.58 -4.05 20.97
N LEU A 164 11.98 -3.86 19.70
CA LEU A 164 12.45 -2.57 19.20
C LEU A 164 11.34 -1.51 19.23
N VAL A 165 10.15 -1.86 18.72
CA VAL A 165 9.00 -0.94 18.68
C VAL A 165 8.53 -0.58 20.08
N LEU A 166 8.49 -1.57 20.99
CA LEU A 166 8.13 -1.35 22.40
C LEU A 166 9.17 -0.49 23.14
N ALA A 167 10.46 -0.64 22.84
CA ALA A 167 11.52 0.18 23.43
C ALA A 167 11.38 1.66 23.05
N ASP A 168 10.85 1.94 21.88
CA ASP A 168 10.55 3.31 21.40
C ASP A 168 9.21 3.84 21.94
N GLY A 169 8.49 3.05 22.76
CA GLY A 169 7.23 3.46 23.40
C GLY A 169 5.97 3.29 22.54
N PHE A 170 6.06 2.53 21.45
CA PHE A 170 4.92 2.21 20.59
C PHE A 170 4.44 0.78 20.81
N VAL A 171 3.20 0.49 20.41
CA VAL A 171 2.60 -0.84 20.51
C VAL A 171 2.49 -1.44 19.11
N PRO A 172 3.22 -2.54 18.80
CA PRO A 172 3.09 -3.21 17.51
C PRO A 172 1.75 -3.95 17.46
N ALA A 173 0.83 -3.46 16.64
CA ALA A 173 -0.52 -4.03 16.51
C ALA A 173 -0.71 -4.80 15.21
N ASP A 174 0.10 -4.51 14.22
CA ASP A 174 -0.09 -5.00 12.86
C ASP A 174 1.23 -5.49 12.26
N ILE A 175 1.12 -6.43 11.31
CA ILE A 175 2.24 -6.97 10.55
C ILE A 175 1.90 -7.12 9.08
N ALA A 176 2.74 -6.58 8.22
CA ALA A 176 2.72 -6.80 6.78
C ALA A 176 3.80 -7.81 6.40
N LEU A 177 3.41 -8.91 5.74
CA LEU A 177 4.24 -10.06 5.47
C LEU A 177 4.52 -10.24 3.97
N ASP A 178 5.75 -10.56 3.62
CA ASP A 178 6.08 -11.13 2.31
C ASP A 178 5.58 -12.59 2.22
N PRO A 179 5.03 -13.04 1.07
CA PRO A 179 4.48 -14.39 0.92
C PRO A 179 5.49 -15.51 1.22
N ALA A 180 6.76 -15.31 0.89
CA ALA A 180 7.78 -16.32 1.15
C ALA A 180 8.00 -16.51 2.66
N TRP A 181 8.02 -15.42 3.42
CA TRP A 181 8.15 -15.49 4.88
C TRP A 181 6.85 -15.95 5.55
N ALA A 182 5.68 -15.52 5.06
CA ALA A 182 4.39 -16.02 5.53
C ALA A 182 4.27 -17.54 5.38
N SER A 183 4.84 -18.13 4.32
CA SER A 183 4.86 -19.58 4.13
C SER A 183 5.68 -20.32 5.19
N GLN A 184 6.76 -19.72 5.69
CA GLN A 184 7.56 -20.29 6.78
C GLN A 184 6.76 -20.37 8.09
N TRP A 185 5.99 -19.30 8.39
CA TRP A 185 5.06 -19.32 9.53
C TRP A 185 4.00 -20.40 9.39
N GLY A 186 3.38 -20.51 8.23
CA GLY A 186 2.38 -21.53 7.95
C GLY A 186 2.93 -22.96 7.94
N ALA A 187 4.24 -23.14 7.83
CA ALA A 187 4.91 -24.43 7.90
C ALA A 187 5.18 -24.89 9.35
N LEU A 188 5.10 -24.00 10.34
CA LEU A 188 5.36 -24.36 11.74
C LEU A 188 4.31 -25.32 12.28
N ARG A 189 4.78 -26.37 12.93
CA ARG A 189 3.95 -27.43 13.52
C ARG A 189 4.34 -27.65 14.97
N ASN A 190 3.37 -28.07 15.75
CA ASN A 190 3.62 -28.59 17.08
C ASN A 190 4.39 -29.93 16.94
N ALA A 191 5.49 -30.08 17.68
CA ALA A 191 6.36 -31.24 17.59
C ALA A 191 5.68 -32.56 17.98
N THR A 192 4.62 -32.50 18.79
CA THR A 192 3.92 -33.69 19.30
C THR A 192 2.65 -34.01 18.53
N SER A 193 1.86 -32.96 18.21
CA SER A 193 0.53 -33.16 17.59
C SER A 193 0.52 -32.94 16.07
N GLU A 194 1.62 -32.45 15.49
CA GLU A 194 1.76 -32.09 14.07
C GLU A 194 0.75 -31.04 13.57
N GLN A 195 -0.01 -30.45 14.50
CA GLN A 195 -0.98 -29.39 14.18
C GLN A 195 -0.25 -28.08 13.84
N LYS A 196 -0.87 -27.27 12.98
CA LYS A 196 -0.37 -25.93 12.70
C LYS A 196 -0.34 -25.11 13.98
N LEU A 197 0.78 -24.39 14.21
CA LEU A 197 0.87 -23.48 15.34
C LEU A 197 0.03 -22.21 15.13
N TYR A 198 -0.07 -21.77 13.89
CA TYR A 198 -0.79 -20.54 13.51
C TYR A 198 -1.90 -20.86 12.49
N PRO A 199 -3.03 -21.44 12.95
CA PRO A 199 -4.13 -21.81 12.05
C PRO A 199 -4.86 -20.58 11.47
N ASP A 200 -4.86 -19.47 12.18
CA ASP A 200 -5.56 -18.23 11.83
C ASP A 200 -4.76 -17.33 10.88
N LEU A 201 -3.53 -17.74 10.51
CA LEU A 201 -2.75 -17.03 9.52
C LEU A 201 -3.39 -17.15 8.14
N SER A 202 -3.81 -16.03 7.59
CA SER A 202 -4.29 -15.91 6.22
C SER A 202 -3.18 -15.50 5.28
N TYR A 203 -3.08 -16.15 4.11
CA TYR A 203 -2.18 -15.74 3.04
C TYR A 203 -2.79 -14.66 2.12
N ALA A 204 -3.99 -14.19 2.44
CA ALA A 204 -4.65 -13.14 1.69
C ALA A 204 -4.16 -11.75 2.12
N THR A 205 -4.25 -10.79 1.19
CA THR A 205 -4.03 -9.39 1.53
C THR A 205 -5.18 -8.83 2.38
N ALA A 206 -6.41 -9.21 2.04
CA ALA A 206 -7.62 -8.83 2.78
C ALA A 206 -8.66 -9.97 2.73
N PRO A 207 -9.44 -10.17 3.78
CA PRO A 207 -9.37 -9.51 5.08
C PRO A 207 -8.08 -9.85 5.85
N ALA A 208 -7.71 -8.99 6.81
CA ALA A 208 -6.56 -9.25 7.66
C ALA A 208 -6.72 -10.58 8.42
N GLY A 209 -5.65 -11.38 8.43
CA GLY A 209 -5.54 -12.56 9.28
C GLY A 209 -5.00 -12.19 10.66
N ARG A 210 -4.71 -13.21 11.47
CA ARG A 210 -4.02 -13.02 12.74
C ARG A 210 -2.73 -13.85 12.79
N LEU A 211 -1.69 -13.23 13.30
CA LEU A 211 -0.41 -13.87 13.57
C LEU A 211 0.03 -13.44 14.96
N GLU A 212 -0.03 -14.37 15.92
CA GLU A 212 0.16 -14.06 17.33
C GLU A 212 -0.76 -12.92 17.80
N ASN A 213 -0.21 -11.81 18.24
CA ASN A 213 -0.96 -10.65 18.72
C ASN A 213 -1.24 -9.60 17.62
N HIS A 214 -0.78 -9.84 16.37
CA HIS A 214 -0.85 -8.88 15.30
C HIS A 214 -1.99 -9.17 14.31
N ASN A 215 -2.57 -8.12 13.74
CA ASN A 215 -3.36 -8.27 12.51
C ASN A 215 -2.38 -8.43 11.35
N SER A 216 -2.54 -9.46 10.56
CA SER A 216 -1.60 -9.80 9.50
C SER A 216 -2.19 -9.61 8.12
N SER A 217 -1.41 -9.06 7.21
CA SER A 217 -1.75 -8.95 5.79
C SER A 217 -0.57 -9.39 4.95
N VAL A 218 -0.82 -10.24 3.94
CA VAL A 218 0.22 -10.83 3.12
C VAL A 218 0.18 -10.25 1.72
N SER A 219 1.30 -9.70 1.25
CA SER A 219 1.44 -9.19 -0.11
C SER A 219 2.90 -9.21 -0.56
N ASN A 220 3.12 -9.52 -1.84
CA ASN A 220 4.46 -9.40 -2.45
C ASN A 220 4.93 -7.94 -2.61
N THR A 221 4.09 -6.96 -2.28
CA THR A 221 4.49 -5.54 -2.21
C THR A 221 5.44 -5.26 -1.05
N VAL A 222 5.36 -6.06 0.02
CA VAL A 222 6.19 -5.94 1.23
C VAL A 222 7.67 -6.15 0.91
N GLY A 223 8.00 -7.22 0.20
CA GLY A 223 9.37 -7.50 -0.25
C GLY A 223 9.72 -6.81 -1.58
N ALA A 224 8.73 -6.34 -2.33
CA ALA A 224 8.85 -5.79 -3.68
C ALA A 224 9.64 -6.69 -4.66
N VAL A 225 9.60 -8.00 -4.44
CA VAL A 225 10.34 -8.99 -5.23
C VAL A 225 9.84 -8.98 -6.68
N GLY A 226 10.79 -8.87 -7.63
CA GLY A 226 10.49 -8.80 -9.06
C GLY A 226 9.97 -7.44 -9.53
N VAL A 227 9.88 -6.44 -8.65
CA VAL A 227 9.45 -5.07 -8.97
C VAL A 227 10.57 -4.07 -8.69
N ALA A 228 11.16 -4.11 -7.50
CA ALA A 228 12.25 -3.21 -7.12
C ALA A 228 13.48 -3.44 -8.02
N ALA A 229 14.13 -2.35 -8.46
CA ALA A 229 15.34 -2.39 -9.29
C ALA A 229 16.53 -3.03 -8.56
N SER A 230 16.54 -2.94 -7.23
CA SER A 230 17.51 -3.61 -6.37
C SER A 230 16.73 -4.40 -5.30
N ALA A 231 17.26 -5.55 -4.91
CA ALA A 231 16.64 -6.36 -3.86
C ALA A 231 16.47 -5.53 -2.57
N THR A 232 15.26 -5.53 -2.03
CA THR A 232 14.96 -4.84 -0.77
C THR A 232 15.32 -5.69 0.44
N ASN A 233 15.34 -7.01 0.25
CA ASN A 233 15.53 -8.05 1.26
C ASN A 233 14.50 -7.99 2.43
N VAL A 234 13.50 -7.14 2.34
CA VAL A 234 12.47 -7.00 3.37
C VAL A 234 11.52 -8.19 3.31
N LYS A 235 11.28 -8.80 4.47
CA LYS A 235 10.34 -9.93 4.65
C LYS A 235 9.08 -9.51 5.41
N ALA A 236 9.18 -8.51 6.29
CA ALA A 236 8.03 -7.98 6.99
C ALA A 236 8.27 -6.54 7.47
N PHE A 237 7.17 -5.83 7.67
CA PHE A 237 7.08 -4.62 8.48
C PHE A 237 6.13 -4.89 9.64
N VAL A 238 6.57 -4.56 10.84
CA VAL A 238 5.81 -4.72 12.09
C VAL A 238 5.64 -3.36 12.72
N GLY A 239 4.49 -3.05 13.28
CA GLY A 239 4.28 -1.78 13.98
C GLY A 239 2.82 -1.37 14.09
N ASP A 240 2.60 -0.11 14.42
CA ASP A 240 1.28 0.51 14.48
C ASP A 240 0.90 1.16 13.15
N PHE A 241 0.23 0.42 12.28
CA PHE A 241 -0.20 0.93 10.97
C PHE A 241 -1.27 2.03 11.06
N SER A 242 -1.90 2.22 12.22
CA SER A 242 -2.80 3.37 12.43
C SER A 242 -2.06 4.70 12.37
N GLY A 243 -0.74 4.69 12.58
CA GLY A 243 0.14 5.85 12.41
C GLY A 243 0.40 6.24 10.94
N ILE A 244 0.03 5.39 9.99
CA ILE A 244 0.11 5.72 8.56
C ILE A 244 -1.19 6.40 8.14
N ARG A 245 -1.08 7.65 7.73
CA ARG A 245 -2.21 8.43 7.19
C ARG A 245 -2.11 8.46 5.68
N TRP A 246 -3.07 7.84 5.02
CA TRP A 246 -3.15 7.84 3.56
C TRP A 246 -4.57 8.16 3.10
N GLY A 247 -4.69 8.62 1.86
CA GLY A 247 -6.00 8.90 1.28
C GLY A 247 -5.93 9.08 -0.22
N ILE A 248 -7.08 8.91 -0.85
CA ILE A 248 -7.26 9.22 -2.26
C ILE A 248 -7.63 10.71 -2.34
N GLN A 249 -6.72 11.49 -2.91
CA GLN A 249 -6.97 12.91 -3.12
C GLN A 249 -7.83 13.14 -4.36
N LYS A 250 -7.62 12.35 -5.40
CA LYS A 250 -8.43 12.34 -6.62
C LYS A 250 -8.33 10.97 -7.28
N ALA A 251 -9.46 10.42 -7.67
CA ALA A 251 -9.53 9.28 -8.57
C ALA A 251 -10.14 9.75 -9.90
N ILE A 252 -9.44 9.47 -10.98
CA ILE A 252 -9.97 9.61 -12.33
C ILE A 252 -10.28 8.18 -12.75
N GLY A 253 -11.56 7.89 -12.87
CA GLY A 253 -12.03 6.57 -13.27
C GLY A 253 -11.47 6.18 -14.62
N LEU A 254 -12.00 5.13 -15.21
CA LEU A 254 -11.60 4.70 -16.53
C LEU A 254 -11.96 5.78 -17.56
N GLU A 255 -10.95 6.31 -18.23
CA GLU A 255 -11.08 7.21 -19.37
C GLU A 255 -10.84 6.41 -20.65
N VAL A 256 -11.74 6.55 -21.61
CA VAL A 256 -11.58 6.01 -22.95
C VAL A 256 -10.99 7.10 -23.85
N ILE A 257 -9.82 6.87 -24.40
CA ILE A 257 -9.09 7.80 -25.27
C ILE A 257 -9.09 7.23 -26.68
N GLN A 258 -9.68 7.96 -27.61
CA GLN A 258 -9.82 7.55 -29.01
C GLN A 258 -8.91 8.32 -29.97
N PHE A 259 -8.25 9.36 -29.48
CA PHE A 259 -7.45 10.27 -30.32
C PHE A 259 -6.13 10.60 -29.63
N GLY A 260 -5.12 10.93 -30.43
CA GLY A 260 -3.80 11.33 -29.95
C GLY A 260 -2.89 10.16 -29.60
N ASP A 261 -1.80 10.46 -28.94
CA ASP A 261 -0.78 9.49 -28.50
C ASP A 261 -0.64 9.52 -26.97
N PRO A 262 -1.48 8.77 -26.24
CA PRO A 262 -1.49 8.85 -24.77
C PRO A 262 -0.31 8.16 -24.10
N ASP A 263 0.45 7.33 -24.80
CA ASP A 263 1.50 6.47 -24.23
C ASP A 263 2.81 6.47 -25.03
N GLY A 264 2.95 7.35 -26.02
CA GLY A 264 4.15 7.46 -26.84
C GLY A 264 4.34 6.36 -27.89
N GLN A 265 3.25 5.60 -28.20
CA GLN A 265 3.30 4.50 -29.16
C GLN A 265 2.65 4.86 -30.53
N GLY A 266 2.44 6.15 -30.79
CA GLY A 266 1.84 6.66 -32.01
C GLY A 266 0.35 7.00 -31.87
N ASP A 267 -0.17 7.70 -32.85
CA ASP A 267 -1.55 8.19 -32.85
C ASP A 267 -2.58 7.04 -32.91
N LEU A 268 -3.53 7.05 -31.98
CA LEU A 268 -4.54 6.00 -31.85
C LEU A 268 -5.43 5.91 -33.10
N LYS A 269 -5.90 7.04 -33.59
CA LYS A 269 -6.86 7.04 -34.73
C LYS A 269 -6.19 6.61 -36.04
N ARG A 270 -4.92 6.97 -36.21
CA ARG A 270 -4.12 6.52 -37.36
C ARG A 270 -3.94 5.01 -37.41
N ASN A 271 -3.93 4.37 -36.23
CA ASN A 271 -3.65 2.94 -36.08
C ASN A 271 -4.90 2.11 -35.77
N ASN A 272 -6.11 2.67 -35.86
CA ASN A 272 -7.39 2.03 -35.48
C ASN A 272 -7.32 1.46 -34.07
N GLN A 273 -6.90 2.26 -33.09
CA GLN A 273 -6.70 1.85 -31.73
C GLN A 273 -7.48 2.74 -30.75
N VAL A 274 -7.78 2.15 -29.60
CA VAL A 274 -8.41 2.81 -28.46
C VAL A 274 -7.55 2.56 -27.23
N ALA A 275 -7.36 3.57 -26.41
CA ALA A 275 -6.66 3.42 -25.13
C ALA A 275 -7.64 3.62 -23.97
N PHE A 276 -7.41 2.85 -22.92
CA PHE A 276 -8.09 2.96 -21.64
C PHE A 276 -7.07 3.38 -20.60
N ARG A 277 -7.38 4.45 -19.85
CA ARG A 277 -6.53 4.98 -18.80
C ARG A 277 -7.31 5.08 -17.51
N ALA A 278 -6.74 4.57 -16.44
CA ALA A 278 -7.19 4.85 -15.08
C ALA A 278 -6.08 5.54 -14.32
N GLU A 279 -6.43 6.57 -13.54
CA GLU A 279 -5.50 7.34 -12.74
C GLU A 279 -6.01 7.46 -11.32
N VAL A 280 -5.08 7.45 -10.37
CA VAL A 280 -5.34 7.73 -8.96
C VAL A 280 -4.25 8.62 -8.40
N ILE A 281 -4.63 9.55 -7.54
CA ILE A 281 -3.69 10.40 -6.81
C ILE A 281 -3.84 10.07 -5.34
N TYR A 282 -2.80 9.47 -4.79
CA TYR A 282 -2.67 9.16 -3.38
C TYR A 282 -1.90 10.27 -2.67
N GLY A 283 -2.29 10.54 -1.43
CA GLY A 283 -1.45 11.24 -0.48
C GLY A 283 -1.18 10.32 0.70
N TRP A 284 0.04 10.33 1.23
CA TRP A 284 0.36 9.62 2.45
C TRP A 284 1.40 10.35 3.29
N GLY A 285 1.43 10.01 4.57
CA GLY A 285 2.43 10.44 5.53
C GLY A 285 2.52 9.42 6.66
N ILE A 286 3.70 9.29 7.22
CA ILE A 286 4.01 8.40 8.34
C ILE A 286 4.24 9.27 9.58
N ALA A 287 3.48 9.03 10.64
CA ALA A 287 3.54 9.84 11.86
C ALA A 287 4.93 9.76 12.51
N ASP A 288 5.41 8.55 12.74
CA ASP A 288 6.74 8.27 13.28
C ASP A 288 7.27 6.95 12.70
N LEU A 289 8.53 6.96 12.25
CA LEU A 289 9.19 5.76 11.73
C LEU A 289 9.64 4.81 12.84
N ASN A 290 9.81 5.30 14.07
CA ASN A 290 10.16 4.47 15.23
C ASN A 290 8.99 3.59 15.71
N ALA A 291 7.75 3.91 15.28
CA ALA A 291 6.58 3.05 15.50
C ALA A 291 6.60 1.77 14.64
N PHE A 292 7.64 1.59 13.82
CA PHE A 292 7.76 0.46 12.91
C PHE A 292 9.14 -0.18 13.01
N ALA A 293 9.18 -1.49 12.79
CA ALA A 293 10.39 -2.25 12.57
C ALA A 293 10.30 -3.02 11.26
N LYS A 294 11.42 -3.19 10.58
CA LYS A 294 11.56 -4.04 9.39
C LYS A 294 12.33 -5.31 9.72
N ILE A 295 11.87 -6.41 9.17
CA ILE A 295 12.58 -7.70 9.22
C ILE A 295 13.17 -7.93 7.83
N ILE A 296 14.47 -8.12 7.76
CA ILE A 296 15.23 -8.28 6.52
C ILE A 296 15.96 -9.61 6.49
N ASP A 297 16.13 -10.14 5.30
CA ASP A 297 16.90 -11.33 5.01
C ASP A 297 18.00 -10.94 4.02
N ALA A 298 19.16 -10.58 4.56
CA ALA A 298 20.28 -10.06 3.79
C ALA A 298 21.21 -11.15 3.23
N ALA A 299 20.91 -12.42 3.50
CA ALA A 299 21.72 -13.57 3.06
C ALA A 299 21.45 -13.97 1.59
#